data_f67776d2a5705b6d9ccf0779fedf98fc
#
_entry.id   f67776d2a5705b6d9ccf0779fedf98fc
#
_cell.length_a   1.000
_cell.length_b   1.000
_cell.length_c   1.000
_cell.angle_alpha   90.00
_cell.angle_beta   90.00
_cell.angle_gamma   90.00
#
_symmetry.space_group_name_H-M   'P 1'
#
loop_
_entity.id
_entity.type
_entity.pdbx_description
1 polymer ?
#
loop_
_entity_poly.entity_id
_entity_poly.type
_entity_poly.pdbx_seq_one_letter_code
_entity_poly.pdbx_strand_id
1 'polypeptide(L)'
;MDASYKHPVVAVVGPTATGKTALGVELAKHFSGEVISCDSMQIYKGLDIGTAKVTPEETCGIPHHGVDILTPDKAFSVADFTAMAGKLEEEISARKKLPILVGGTGLYVQSFLYGVRFTEEKAPAGLREQLAAELAAKGGAAMYEELKQADPEAAAAIHPNNQVRVLRALEHYRATGKKLSEQKAESLPPERPYRSLILGLDFPERAVLYRRIDLRVDKMLEAGLIKEAEHVWQNRESFRTAAQAIGYKEFFPYFEQTAPLEACTEKLKQASRNYAKRQLTWFRHMDGVVWLDAGAPDAVQTALRKTSEFLAKG
;
A
#
# COMPACT_ATOMS: atom_id res chain seq x y z
N MET A 1 -32.57 18.51 -3.46
CA MET A 1 -31.77 18.08 -2.29
C MET A 1 -30.32 18.20 -2.72
N ASP A 2 -29.58 19.03 -2.03
CA ASP A 2 -28.21 19.38 -2.36
C ASP A 2 -27.36 18.14 -2.64
N ALA A 3 -26.59 18.19 -3.71
CA ALA A 3 -25.51 17.25 -3.96
C ALA A 3 -24.64 17.24 -2.69
N SER A 4 -24.64 16.11 -1.97
CA SER A 4 -23.97 15.98 -0.69
C SER A 4 -22.54 16.49 -0.84
N TYR A 5 -22.22 17.55 -0.11
CA TYR A 5 -20.90 18.20 -0.11
C TYR A 5 -19.87 17.15 0.31
N LYS A 6 -19.10 16.65 -0.65
CA LYS A 6 -18.08 15.65 -0.39
C LYS A 6 -16.89 16.33 0.22
N HIS A 7 -16.46 15.88 1.39
CA HIS A 7 -15.29 16.42 2.07
C HIS A 7 -14.06 16.37 1.15
N PRO A 8 -13.24 17.43 1.13
CA PRO A 8 -12.01 17.44 0.36
C PRO A 8 -10.97 16.53 1.03
N VAL A 9 -10.31 15.70 0.24
CA VAL A 9 -9.22 14.83 0.68
C VAL A 9 -8.02 15.05 -0.22
N VAL A 10 -6.84 15.21 0.37
CA VAL A 10 -5.58 15.26 -0.38
C VAL A 10 -4.82 13.96 -0.19
N ALA A 11 -4.28 13.40 -1.27
CA ALA A 11 -3.44 12.21 -1.20
C ALA A 11 -2.04 12.51 -1.74
N VAL A 12 -1.00 12.15 -0.98
CA VAL A 12 0.42 12.20 -1.39
C VAL A 12 0.89 10.79 -1.62
N VAL A 13 1.09 10.46 -2.89
CA VAL A 13 1.40 9.10 -3.34
C VAL A 13 2.71 9.04 -4.11
N GLY A 14 3.18 7.84 -4.40
CA GLY A 14 4.41 7.61 -5.17
C GLY A 14 5.27 6.50 -4.58
N PRO A 15 6.42 6.19 -5.21
CA PRO A 15 7.29 5.12 -4.75
C PRO A 15 7.97 5.45 -3.42
N THR A 16 8.54 4.42 -2.80
CA THR A 16 9.40 4.61 -1.62
C THR A 16 10.59 5.54 -1.96
N ALA A 17 11.13 6.22 -0.97
CA ALA A 17 12.26 7.15 -1.06
C ALA A 17 12.03 8.45 -1.86
N THR A 18 10.77 8.84 -2.16
CA THR A 18 10.46 10.10 -2.87
C THR A 18 10.16 11.30 -1.95
N GLY A 19 10.12 11.12 -0.63
CA GLY A 19 9.86 12.24 0.30
C GLY A 19 8.38 12.50 0.59
N LYS A 20 7.50 11.52 0.37
CA LYS A 20 6.06 11.65 0.61
C LYS A 20 5.71 12.13 2.02
N THR A 21 6.36 11.58 3.04
CA THR A 21 6.13 11.93 4.45
C THR A 21 6.41 13.41 4.68
N ALA A 22 7.57 13.90 4.25
CA ALA A 22 7.92 15.31 4.39
C ALA A 22 6.92 16.24 3.68
N LEU A 23 6.49 15.90 2.45
CA LEU A 23 5.48 16.68 1.75
C LEU A 23 4.13 16.63 2.45
N GLY A 24 3.71 15.47 2.96
CA GLY A 24 2.47 15.33 3.73
C GLY A 24 2.46 16.20 4.99
N VAL A 25 3.57 16.24 5.70
CA VAL A 25 3.77 17.10 6.88
C VAL A 25 3.69 18.59 6.51
N GLU A 26 4.36 19.02 5.43
CA GLU A 26 4.30 20.40 4.98
C GLU A 26 2.88 20.84 4.55
N LEU A 27 2.16 19.97 3.85
CA LEU A 27 0.74 20.21 3.54
C LEU A 27 -0.11 20.29 4.82
N ALA A 28 0.11 19.38 5.77
CA ALA A 28 -0.63 19.38 7.04
C ALA A 28 -0.38 20.65 7.88
N LYS A 29 0.86 21.14 7.94
CA LYS A 29 1.19 22.41 8.58
C LYS A 29 0.47 23.58 7.93
N HIS A 30 0.50 23.64 6.60
CA HIS A 30 -0.04 24.80 5.87
C HIS A 30 -1.58 24.86 5.86
N PHE A 31 -2.24 23.70 5.74
CA PHE A 31 -3.69 23.59 5.61
C PHE A 31 -4.39 23.08 6.89
N SER A 32 -3.72 23.12 8.03
CA SER A 32 -4.26 22.61 9.30
C SER A 32 -4.77 21.17 9.19
N GLY A 33 -3.99 20.30 8.49
CA GLY A 33 -4.38 18.92 8.21
C GLY A 33 -3.88 17.92 9.25
N GLU A 34 -4.34 16.67 9.09
CA GLU A 34 -3.83 15.49 9.80
C GLU A 34 -3.55 14.38 8.79
N VAL A 35 -2.54 13.55 9.05
CA VAL A 35 -2.08 12.52 8.13
C VAL A 35 -2.75 11.18 8.44
N ILE A 36 -3.23 10.50 7.39
CA ILE A 36 -3.65 9.08 7.42
C ILE A 36 -2.62 8.29 6.63
N SER A 37 -1.84 7.43 7.30
CA SER A 37 -0.84 6.59 6.65
C SER A 37 -1.51 5.52 5.77
N CYS A 38 -1.12 5.48 4.50
CA CYS A 38 -1.53 4.47 3.52
C CYS A 38 -0.38 3.49 3.24
N ASP A 39 0.24 2.97 4.30
CA ASP A 39 1.27 1.94 4.23
C ASP A 39 0.80 0.69 4.98
N SER A 40 0.83 -0.46 4.30
CA SER A 40 0.31 -1.71 4.85
C SER A 40 1.22 -2.35 5.90
N MET A 41 2.44 -1.81 6.11
CA MET A 41 3.38 -2.36 7.09
C MET A 41 3.59 -1.42 8.30
N GLN A 42 3.45 -0.10 8.12
CA GLN A 42 3.60 0.87 9.22
C GLN A 42 2.51 0.76 10.29
N ILE A 43 1.44 0.02 10.03
CA ILE A 43 0.38 -0.29 11.00
C ILE A 43 0.85 -1.16 12.17
N TYR A 44 1.95 -1.91 11.98
CA TYR A 44 2.43 -2.89 12.96
C TYR A 44 3.40 -2.27 13.97
N LYS A 45 3.12 -2.47 15.25
CA LYS A 45 3.96 -2.06 16.37
C LYS A 45 5.30 -2.80 16.35
N GLY A 46 6.39 -2.07 16.61
CA GLY A 46 7.73 -2.66 16.72
C GLY A 46 8.35 -3.09 15.40
N LEU A 47 7.74 -2.72 14.27
CA LEU A 47 8.30 -2.87 12.92
C LEU A 47 8.57 -1.48 12.36
N ASP A 48 9.68 -0.87 12.76
CA ASP A 48 9.93 0.57 12.59
C ASP A 48 10.95 0.84 11.49
N ILE A 49 12.07 0.11 11.52
CA ILE A 49 13.20 0.33 10.62
C ILE A 49 12.88 -0.20 9.22
N GLY A 50 12.51 -1.48 9.11
CA GLY A 50 12.23 -2.13 7.83
C GLY A 50 11.03 -1.54 7.08
N THR A 51 10.07 -0.99 7.80
CA THR A 51 8.91 -0.29 7.23
C THR A 51 9.19 1.19 6.96
N ALA A 52 10.35 1.69 7.43
CA ALA A 52 10.70 3.11 7.46
C ALA A 52 9.55 3.97 8.01
N LYS A 53 9.09 3.59 9.17
CA LYS A 53 8.03 4.28 9.89
C LYS A 53 8.44 5.72 10.19
N VAL A 54 7.48 6.63 10.12
CA VAL A 54 7.73 8.03 10.46
C VAL A 54 8.13 8.15 11.93
N THR A 55 9.20 8.88 12.22
CA THR A 55 9.64 9.14 13.60
C THR A 55 8.88 10.31 14.21
N PRO A 56 8.82 10.43 15.55
CA PRO A 56 8.24 11.60 16.21
C PRO A 56 8.79 12.93 15.72
N GLU A 57 10.09 13.00 15.42
CA GLU A 57 10.76 14.19 14.91
C GLU A 57 10.28 14.52 13.48
N GLU A 58 10.15 13.51 12.64
CA GLU A 58 9.67 13.66 11.26
C GLU A 58 8.21 14.10 11.19
N THR A 59 7.39 13.76 12.20
CA THR A 59 5.99 14.20 12.24
C THR A 59 5.86 15.70 12.45
N CYS A 60 6.86 16.36 13.03
CA CYS A 60 6.82 17.78 13.43
C CYS A 60 5.56 18.13 14.25
N GLY A 61 5.07 17.22 15.08
CA GLY A 61 3.86 17.40 15.88
C GLY A 61 2.53 17.24 15.14
N ILE A 62 2.55 16.92 13.85
CA ILE A 62 1.34 16.62 13.08
C ILE A 62 0.82 15.23 13.46
N PRO A 63 -0.47 15.06 13.79
CA PRO A 63 -1.06 13.77 14.03
C PRO A 63 -0.95 12.85 12.81
N HIS A 64 -0.40 11.64 13.03
CA HIS A 64 -0.31 10.57 12.03
C HIS A 64 -1.16 9.39 12.50
N HIS A 65 -2.22 9.11 11.76
CA HIS A 65 -3.15 8.02 12.02
C HIS A 65 -2.80 6.79 11.18
N GLY A 66 -3.18 5.60 11.65
CA GLY A 66 -2.92 4.35 10.95
C GLY A 66 -1.46 3.86 11.07
N VAL A 67 -0.73 4.36 12.06
CA VAL A 67 0.63 3.93 12.44
C VAL A 67 0.56 3.27 13.81
N ASP A 68 1.29 2.16 14.03
CA ASP A 68 1.36 1.45 15.32
C ASP A 68 0.01 1.04 15.95
N ILE A 69 -0.93 0.64 15.12
CA ILE A 69 -2.29 0.31 15.58
C ILE A 69 -2.49 -1.16 15.92
N LEU A 70 -1.66 -2.06 15.40
CA LEU A 70 -1.79 -3.50 15.57
C LEU A 70 -0.46 -4.17 15.95
N THR A 71 -0.56 -5.33 16.59
CA THR A 71 0.59 -6.23 16.76
C THR A 71 0.81 -7.06 15.49
N PRO A 72 2.06 -7.48 15.17
CA PRO A 72 2.39 -8.15 13.90
C PRO A 72 1.72 -9.51 13.67
N ASP A 73 1.15 -10.13 14.71
CA ASP A 73 0.38 -11.37 14.65
C ASP A 73 -1.04 -11.20 14.10
N LYS A 74 -1.52 -9.96 13.99
CA LYS A 74 -2.86 -9.65 13.50
C LYS A 74 -2.86 -9.45 11.98
N ALA A 75 -3.90 -9.96 11.33
CA ALA A 75 -4.15 -9.64 9.93
C ALA A 75 -4.81 -8.27 9.79
N PHE A 76 -4.50 -7.58 8.71
CA PHE A 76 -5.13 -6.31 8.34
C PHE A 76 -5.32 -6.25 6.83
N SER A 77 -6.56 -6.18 6.42
CA SER A 77 -6.95 -6.19 5.01
C SER A 77 -7.17 -4.78 4.45
N VAL A 78 -7.34 -4.69 3.13
CA VAL A 78 -7.76 -3.45 2.49
C VAL A 78 -9.16 -3.00 2.93
N ALA A 79 -10.05 -3.94 3.28
CA ALA A 79 -11.37 -3.64 3.83
C ALA A 79 -11.26 -2.98 5.20
N ASP A 80 -10.41 -3.53 6.08
CA ASP A 80 -10.12 -2.94 7.40
C ASP A 80 -9.53 -1.52 7.24
N PHE A 81 -8.61 -1.36 6.29
CA PHE A 81 -8.03 -0.05 5.99
C PHE A 81 -9.10 0.96 5.55
N THR A 82 -9.97 0.60 4.60
CA THR A 82 -10.99 1.54 4.10
C THR A 82 -12.00 1.91 5.17
N ALA A 83 -12.39 0.97 6.03
CA ALA A 83 -13.26 1.24 7.17
C ALA A 83 -12.59 2.19 8.18
N MET A 84 -11.34 1.92 8.55
CA MET A 84 -10.54 2.78 9.43
C MET A 84 -10.35 4.18 8.83
N ALA A 85 -9.93 4.26 7.57
CA ALA A 85 -9.66 5.54 6.91
C ALA A 85 -10.92 6.38 6.74
N GLY A 86 -12.09 5.75 6.48
CA GLY A 86 -13.37 6.43 6.43
C GLY A 86 -13.75 7.06 7.75
N LYS A 87 -13.64 6.31 8.84
CA LYS A 87 -13.88 6.84 10.19
C LYS A 87 -12.93 8.00 10.54
N LEU A 88 -11.65 7.84 10.24
CA LEU A 88 -10.66 8.90 10.49
C LEU A 88 -10.94 10.16 9.65
N GLU A 89 -11.34 9.99 8.39
CA GLU A 89 -11.71 11.11 7.52
C GLU A 89 -12.88 11.89 8.12
N GLU A 90 -13.95 11.22 8.54
CA GLU A 90 -15.10 11.85 9.21
C GLU A 90 -14.70 12.59 10.48
N GLU A 91 -13.88 11.97 11.36
CA GLU A 91 -13.40 12.57 12.60
C GLU A 91 -12.51 13.79 12.36
N ILE A 92 -11.60 13.74 11.36
CA ILE A 92 -10.71 14.84 10.99
C ILE A 92 -11.52 16.00 10.42
N SER A 93 -12.43 15.71 9.50
CA SER A 93 -13.31 16.70 8.86
C SER A 93 -14.27 17.35 9.86
N ALA A 94 -14.81 16.61 10.84
CA ALA A 94 -15.63 17.14 11.92
C ALA A 94 -14.87 18.18 12.78
N ARG A 95 -13.55 18.03 12.91
CA ARG A 95 -12.66 19.01 13.56
C ARG A 95 -12.26 20.17 12.63
N LYS A 96 -12.83 20.25 11.43
CA LYS A 96 -12.48 21.24 10.39
C LYS A 96 -11.00 21.19 9.99
N LYS A 97 -10.44 20.00 10.01
CA LYS A 97 -9.07 19.71 9.58
C LYS A 97 -9.08 19.04 8.21
N LEU A 98 -7.99 19.18 7.44
CA LEU A 98 -7.86 18.54 6.13
C LEU A 98 -7.34 17.11 6.30
N PRO A 99 -8.07 16.06 5.89
CA PRO A 99 -7.55 14.70 5.81
C PRO A 99 -6.50 14.60 4.69
N ILE A 100 -5.29 14.13 5.03
CA ILE A 100 -4.19 13.98 4.08
C ILE A 100 -3.72 12.52 4.10
N LEU A 101 -4.00 11.79 3.03
CA LEU A 101 -3.51 10.42 2.85
C LEU A 101 -2.06 10.46 2.41
N VAL A 102 -1.18 9.71 3.10
CA VAL A 102 0.24 9.65 2.73
C VAL A 102 0.68 8.19 2.65
N GLY A 103 1.13 7.73 1.49
CA GLY A 103 1.66 6.37 1.42
C GLY A 103 1.91 5.82 0.03
N GLY A 104 2.40 4.59 0.01
CA GLY A 104 2.80 3.88 -1.20
C GLY A 104 1.96 2.64 -1.53
N THR A 105 0.99 2.26 -0.68
CA THR A 105 0.10 1.12 -0.93
C THR A 105 -1.04 1.54 -1.83
N GLY A 106 -0.82 1.45 -3.15
CA GLY A 106 -1.77 1.94 -4.15
C GLY A 106 -3.17 1.34 -4.03
N LEU A 107 -3.28 0.07 -3.64
CA LEU A 107 -4.57 -0.58 -3.39
C LEU A 107 -5.35 0.14 -2.27
N TYR A 108 -4.69 0.56 -1.19
CA TYR A 108 -5.33 1.27 -0.08
C TYR A 108 -5.85 2.63 -0.53
N VAL A 109 -4.98 3.42 -1.16
CA VAL A 109 -5.34 4.76 -1.67
C VAL A 109 -6.50 4.69 -2.66
N GLN A 110 -6.39 3.79 -3.65
CA GLN A 110 -7.42 3.63 -4.67
C GLN A 110 -8.75 3.16 -4.08
N SER A 111 -8.72 2.13 -3.24
CA SER A 111 -9.94 1.58 -2.65
C SER A 111 -10.68 2.61 -1.79
N PHE A 112 -9.96 3.39 -1.01
CA PHE A 112 -10.54 4.45 -0.21
C PHE A 112 -11.10 5.58 -1.08
N LEU A 113 -10.28 6.18 -1.94
CA LEU A 113 -10.71 7.35 -2.74
C LEU A 113 -11.82 7.03 -3.74
N TYR A 114 -11.86 5.79 -4.24
CA TYR A 114 -12.89 5.35 -5.19
C TYR A 114 -14.12 4.76 -4.50
N GLY A 115 -14.08 4.59 -3.18
CA GLY A 115 -15.20 4.06 -2.41
C GLY A 115 -15.48 2.58 -2.70
N VAL A 116 -14.41 1.78 -2.93
CA VAL A 116 -14.57 0.36 -3.21
C VAL A 116 -15.30 -0.32 -2.05
N ARG A 117 -16.40 -0.98 -2.37
CA ARG A 117 -17.19 -1.76 -1.41
C ARG A 117 -16.67 -3.19 -1.37
N PHE A 118 -16.31 -3.64 -0.18
CA PHE A 118 -15.88 -5.02 0.04
C PHE A 118 -17.05 -5.84 0.58
N THR A 119 -17.29 -7.01 -0.01
CA THR A 119 -18.28 -7.96 0.51
C THR A 119 -17.68 -8.72 1.69
N GLU A 120 -18.47 -8.94 2.73
CA GLU A 120 -18.05 -9.70 3.93
C GLU A 120 -18.06 -11.22 3.72
N GLU A 121 -18.26 -11.69 2.49
CA GLU A 121 -18.32 -13.12 2.18
C GLU A 121 -16.98 -13.79 2.51
N LYS A 122 -17.00 -14.55 3.62
CA LYS A 122 -15.84 -15.33 4.05
C LYS A 122 -15.81 -16.64 3.27
N ALA A 123 -14.65 -16.94 2.69
CA ALA A 123 -14.43 -18.24 2.08
C ALA A 123 -14.62 -19.35 3.13
N PRO A 124 -15.21 -20.50 2.77
CA PRO A 124 -15.30 -21.66 3.64
C PRO A 124 -13.94 -22.03 4.24
N ALA A 125 -13.95 -22.47 5.50
CA ALA A 125 -12.72 -22.92 6.14
C ALA A 125 -12.09 -24.07 5.34
N GLY A 126 -10.76 -24.03 5.18
CA GLY A 126 -10.01 -25.06 4.43
C GLY A 126 -9.97 -24.86 2.91
N LEU A 127 -10.74 -23.93 2.32
CA LEU A 127 -10.75 -23.74 0.86
C LEU A 127 -9.39 -23.26 0.32
N ARG A 128 -8.68 -22.44 1.06
CA ARG A 128 -7.33 -21.97 0.67
C ARG A 128 -6.31 -23.10 0.69
N GLU A 129 -6.35 -23.92 1.72
CA GLU A 129 -5.50 -25.09 1.86
C GLU A 129 -5.79 -26.11 0.75
N GLN A 130 -7.06 -26.32 0.42
CA GLN A 130 -7.46 -27.15 -0.70
C GLN A 130 -6.93 -26.63 -2.02
N LEU A 131 -7.09 -25.32 -2.32
CA LEU A 131 -6.58 -24.70 -3.54
C LEU A 131 -5.05 -24.75 -3.62
N ALA A 132 -4.36 -24.58 -2.50
CA ALA A 132 -2.90 -24.72 -2.44
C ALA A 132 -2.44 -26.15 -2.72
N ALA A 133 -3.13 -27.15 -2.19
CA ALA A 133 -2.88 -28.57 -2.47
C ALA A 133 -3.16 -28.92 -3.95
N GLU A 134 -4.24 -28.39 -4.53
CA GLU A 134 -4.54 -28.56 -5.95
C GLU A 134 -3.48 -27.91 -6.86
N LEU A 135 -3.00 -26.71 -6.50
CA LEU A 135 -1.90 -26.06 -7.21
C LEU A 135 -0.63 -26.93 -7.19
N ALA A 136 -0.30 -27.50 -6.03
CA ALA A 136 0.87 -28.39 -5.90
C ALA A 136 0.73 -29.67 -6.72
N ALA A 137 -0.48 -30.23 -6.81
CA ALA A 137 -0.76 -31.47 -7.53
C ALA A 137 -0.91 -31.27 -9.06
N LYS A 138 -1.64 -30.24 -9.48
CA LYS A 138 -2.05 -30.04 -10.89
C LYS A 138 -1.13 -29.04 -11.63
N GLY A 139 -0.39 -28.21 -10.90
CA GLY A 139 0.44 -27.13 -11.44
C GLY A 139 -0.35 -25.86 -11.83
N GLY A 140 0.39 -24.75 -11.95
CA GLY A 140 -0.19 -23.43 -12.20
C GLY A 140 -0.94 -23.30 -13.53
N ALA A 141 -0.50 -24.00 -14.57
CA ALA A 141 -1.16 -23.99 -15.88
C ALA A 141 -2.59 -24.55 -15.82
N ALA A 142 -2.78 -25.69 -15.12
CA ALA A 142 -4.10 -26.30 -14.97
C ALA A 142 -5.06 -25.40 -14.15
N MET A 143 -4.56 -24.78 -13.08
CA MET A 143 -5.34 -23.83 -12.27
C MET A 143 -5.73 -22.58 -13.09
N TYR A 144 -4.87 -22.13 -14.00
CA TYR A 144 -5.19 -21.00 -14.87
C TYR A 144 -6.23 -21.35 -15.94
N GLU A 145 -6.19 -22.56 -16.51
CA GLU A 145 -7.23 -23.05 -17.43
C GLU A 145 -8.58 -23.18 -16.73
N GLU A 146 -8.61 -23.63 -15.47
CA GLU A 146 -9.83 -23.64 -14.65
C GLU A 146 -10.38 -22.21 -14.46
N LEU A 147 -9.51 -21.23 -14.19
CA LEU A 147 -9.93 -19.83 -14.08
C LEU A 147 -10.51 -19.31 -15.41
N LYS A 148 -9.90 -19.67 -16.56
CA LYS A 148 -10.46 -19.29 -17.88
C LYS A 148 -11.88 -19.80 -18.12
N GLN A 149 -12.18 -20.98 -17.60
CA GLN A 149 -13.52 -21.55 -17.71
C GLN A 149 -14.51 -20.87 -16.75
N ALA A 150 -14.06 -20.59 -15.52
CA ALA A 150 -14.89 -20.00 -14.46
C ALA A 150 -15.14 -18.50 -14.69
N ASP A 151 -14.07 -17.75 -15.01
CA ASP A 151 -14.08 -16.29 -15.18
C ASP A 151 -13.10 -15.86 -16.28
N PRO A 152 -13.51 -15.92 -17.55
CA PRO A 152 -12.65 -15.57 -18.68
C PRO A 152 -12.11 -14.12 -18.62
N GLU A 153 -12.90 -13.19 -18.09
CA GLU A 153 -12.52 -11.78 -17.99
C GLU A 153 -11.43 -11.59 -16.93
N ALA A 154 -11.58 -12.20 -15.75
CA ALA A 154 -10.53 -12.19 -14.74
C ALA A 154 -9.26 -12.88 -15.25
N ALA A 155 -9.39 -14.00 -15.96
CA ALA A 155 -8.24 -14.69 -16.55
C ALA A 155 -7.48 -13.81 -17.56
N ALA A 156 -8.19 -13.06 -18.41
CA ALA A 156 -7.55 -12.13 -19.35
C ALA A 156 -6.78 -10.98 -18.64
N ALA A 157 -7.22 -10.59 -17.44
CA ALA A 157 -6.58 -9.53 -16.64
C ALA A 157 -5.46 -10.04 -15.73
N ILE A 158 -5.31 -11.37 -15.57
CA ILE A 158 -4.34 -11.98 -14.66
C ILE A 158 -3.29 -12.74 -15.47
N HIS A 159 -2.01 -12.41 -15.26
CA HIS A 159 -0.93 -13.16 -15.91
C HIS A 159 -0.91 -14.62 -15.43
N PRO A 160 -0.76 -15.65 -16.31
CA PRO A 160 -0.81 -17.07 -15.94
C PRO A 160 0.16 -17.46 -14.81
N ASN A 161 1.33 -16.86 -14.76
CA ASN A 161 2.33 -17.12 -13.74
C ASN A 161 2.03 -16.42 -12.39
N ASN A 162 0.99 -15.62 -12.31
CA ASN A 162 0.58 -14.99 -11.04
C ASN A 162 -0.35 -15.91 -10.25
N GLN A 163 0.21 -17.02 -9.77
CA GLN A 163 -0.52 -18.06 -9.07
C GLN A 163 -1.35 -17.51 -7.89
N VAL A 164 -0.83 -16.54 -7.15
CA VAL A 164 -1.54 -15.92 -6.03
C VAL A 164 -2.85 -15.28 -6.49
N ARG A 165 -2.83 -14.54 -7.60
CA ARG A 165 -4.05 -13.92 -8.15
C ARG A 165 -4.99 -14.95 -8.78
N VAL A 166 -4.45 -15.97 -9.42
CA VAL A 166 -5.25 -17.08 -9.99
C VAL A 166 -6.00 -17.79 -8.87
N LEU A 167 -5.30 -18.18 -7.80
CA LEU A 167 -5.92 -18.85 -6.65
C LEU A 167 -6.95 -17.94 -5.96
N ARG A 168 -6.68 -16.64 -5.84
CA ARG A 168 -7.63 -15.70 -5.25
C ARG A 168 -8.92 -15.59 -6.05
N ALA A 169 -8.84 -15.58 -7.37
CA ALA A 169 -10.01 -15.54 -8.25
C ALA A 169 -10.82 -16.86 -8.16
N LEU A 170 -10.15 -18.01 -8.14
CA LEU A 170 -10.79 -19.31 -7.95
C LEU A 170 -11.40 -19.47 -6.54
N GLU A 171 -10.70 -18.98 -5.50
CA GLU A 171 -11.22 -18.96 -4.13
C GLU A 171 -12.53 -18.18 -4.08
N HIS A 172 -12.57 -16.98 -4.67
CA HIS A 172 -13.79 -16.18 -4.73
C HIS A 172 -14.91 -16.92 -5.47
N TYR A 173 -14.62 -17.44 -6.66
CA TYR A 173 -15.61 -18.14 -7.46
C TYR A 173 -16.16 -19.38 -6.73
N ARG A 174 -15.30 -20.22 -6.14
CA ARG A 174 -15.73 -21.42 -5.41
C ARG A 174 -16.46 -21.10 -4.11
N ALA A 175 -16.14 -19.98 -3.46
CA ALA A 175 -16.79 -19.57 -2.22
C ALA A 175 -18.19 -18.99 -2.45
N THR A 176 -18.37 -18.25 -3.55
CA THR A 176 -19.57 -17.40 -3.75
C THR A 176 -20.42 -17.83 -4.95
N GLY A 177 -19.86 -18.61 -5.88
CA GLY A 177 -20.47 -18.89 -7.19
C GLY A 177 -20.46 -17.70 -8.17
N LYS A 178 -19.92 -16.53 -7.75
CA LYS A 178 -19.85 -15.31 -8.58
C LYS A 178 -18.47 -15.13 -9.17
N LYS A 179 -18.41 -14.51 -10.34
CA LYS A 179 -17.15 -14.17 -10.98
C LYS A 179 -16.48 -12.97 -10.27
N LEU A 180 -15.16 -13.01 -10.12
CA LEU A 180 -14.40 -11.90 -9.55
C LEU A 180 -14.50 -10.64 -10.42
N SER A 181 -14.60 -10.78 -11.74
CA SER A 181 -14.81 -9.68 -12.69
C SER A 181 -16.14 -8.96 -12.44
N GLU A 182 -17.23 -9.69 -12.20
CA GLU A 182 -18.55 -9.14 -11.87
C GLU A 182 -18.52 -8.42 -10.52
N GLN A 183 -17.97 -9.06 -9.48
CA GLN A 183 -17.81 -8.42 -8.16
C GLN A 183 -17.02 -7.12 -8.25
N LYS A 184 -15.96 -7.08 -9.04
CA LYS A 184 -15.14 -5.87 -9.22
C LYS A 184 -15.94 -4.73 -9.84
N ALA A 185 -16.80 -5.01 -10.82
CA ALA A 185 -17.66 -4.01 -11.44
C ALA A 185 -18.71 -3.48 -10.44
N GLU A 186 -19.33 -4.38 -9.66
CA GLU A 186 -20.33 -4.02 -8.65
C GLU A 186 -19.74 -3.31 -7.42
N SER A 187 -18.45 -3.50 -7.16
CA SER A 187 -17.79 -2.93 -5.98
C SER A 187 -17.56 -1.42 -6.05
N LEU A 188 -17.62 -0.83 -7.24
CA LEU A 188 -17.42 0.59 -7.42
C LEU A 188 -18.78 1.33 -7.33
N PRO A 189 -18.89 2.37 -6.50
CA PRO A 189 -20.08 3.21 -6.49
C PRO A 189 -20.16 4.02 -7.80
N PRO A 190 -21.38 4.44 -8.21
CA PRO A 190 -21.57 5.24 -9.44
C PRO A 190 -20.83 6.58 -9.38
N GLU A 191 -20.64 7.11 -8.19
CA GLU A 191 -19.87 8.32 -7.94
C GLU A 191 -18.83 8.11 -6.84
N ARG A 192 -17.66 8.75 -6.99
CA ARG A 192 -16.61 8.74 -5.96
C ARG A 192 -17.12 9.43 -4.69
N PRO A 193 -16.85 8.84 -3.49
CA PRO A 193 -17.37 9.39 -2.23
C PRO A 193 -16.70 10.71 -1.82
N TYR A 194 -15.47 10.95 -2.28
CA TYR A 194 -14.68 12.12 -1.91
C TYR A 194 -14.38 13.01 -3.10
N ARG A 195 -14.26 14.31 -2.85
CA ARG A 195 -13.58 15.25 -3.73
C ARG A 195 -12.08 15.15 -3.41
N SER A 196 -11.27 14.65 -4.32
CA SER A 196 -9.88 14.32 -4.04
C SER A 196 -8.88 15.00 -4.97
N LEU A 197 -7.76 15.45 -4.39
CA LEU A 197 -6.54 15.82 -5.10
C LEU A 197 -5.47 14.77 -4.83
N ILE A 198 -4.92 14.16 -5.88
CA ILE A 198 -3.88 13.15 -5.77
C ILE A 198 -2.56 13.73 -6.30
N LEU A 199 -1.62 13.97 -5.41
CA LEU A 199 -0.26 14.44 -5.73
C LEU A 199 0.69 13.26 -5.78
N GLY A 200 1.19 12.94 -6.97
CA GLY A 200 2.15 11.86 -7.21
C GLY A 200 3.58 12.39 -7.20
N LEU A 201 4.45 11.83 -6.37
CA LEU A 201 5.88 12.15 -6.37
C LEU A 201 6.65 11.11 -7.19
N ASP A 202 7.47 11.56 -8.13
CA ASP A 202 8.43 10.72 -8.85
C ASP A 202 9.71 11.52 -9.14
N PHE A 203 10.78 10.85 -9.50
CA PHE A 203 11.98 11.44 -10.06
C PHE A 203 11.99 11.18 -11.58
N PRO A 204 12.20 12.20 -12.44
CA PRO A 204 12.30 12.00 -13.88
C PRO A 204 13.37 10.98 -14.24
N GLU A 205 14.53 11.06 -13.58
CA GLU A 205 15.63 10.12 -13.75
C GLU A 205 15.49 8.92 -12.80
N ARG A 206 15.25 7.75 -13.35
CA ARG A 206 15.14 6.49 -12.59
C ARG A 206 16.38 6.19 -11.74
N ALA A 207 17.56 6.55 -12.21
CA ALA A 207 18.80 6.35 -11.49
C ALA A 207 18.86 7.13 -10.16
N VAL A 208 18.26 8.32 -10.11
CA VAL A 208 18.16 9.11 -8.87
C VAL A 208 17.33 8.37 -7.84
N LEU A 209 16.15 7.88 -8.23
CA LEU A 209 15.27 7.10 -7.35
C LEU A 209 15.99 5.85 -6.80
N TYR A 210 16.72 5.13 -7.66
CA TYR A 210 17.41 3.90 -7.25
C TYR A 210 18.54 4.17 -6.26
N ARG A 211 19.35 5.20 -6.49
CA ARG A 211 20.39 5.61 -5.52
C ARG A 211 19.78 5.97 -4.16
N ARG A 212 18.66 6.68 -4.14
CA ARG A 212 17.95 7.03 -2.90
C ARG A 212 17.40 5.79 -2.16
N ILE A 213 16.90 4.81 -2.92
CA ILE A 213 16.43 3.53 -2.35
C ILE A 213 17.61 2.77 -1.74
N ASP A 214 18.73 2.66 -2.46
CA ASP A 214 19.89 1.93 -2.00
C ASP A 214 20.49 2.60 -0.74
N LEU A 215 20.65 3.92 -0.75
CA LEU A 215 21.10 4.68 0.43
C LEU A 215 20.16 4.54 1.63
N ARG A 216 18.84 4.44 1.38
CA ARG A 216 17.87 4.19 2.47
C ARG A 216 18.06 2.82 3.09
N VAL A 217 18.33 1.78 2.29
CA VAL A 217 18.63 0.44 2.79
C VAL A 217 19.91 0.47 3.65
N ASP A 218 20.96 1.17 3.21
CA ASP A 218 22.19 1.30 3.98
C ASP A 218 21.94 1.96 5.35
N LYS A 219 21.15 3.05 5.38
CA LYS A 219 20.73 3.70 6.63
C LYS A 219 19.89 2.80 7.54
N MET A 220 19.02 1.97 6.97
CA MET A 220 18.25 0.99 7.74
C MET A 220 19.16 -0.04 8.41
N LEU A 221 20.21 -0.52 7.74
CA LEU A 221 21.19 -1.41 8.31
C LEU A 221 21.94 -0.75 9.47
N GLU A 222 22.41 0.48 9.29
CA GLU A 222 23.04 1.28 10.34
C GLU A 222 22.13 1.50 11.56
N ALA A 223 20.81 1.67 11.32
CA ALA A 223 19.81 1.82 12.36
C ALA A 223 19.43 0.53 13.09
N GLY A 224 19.96 -0.63 12.65
CA GLY A 224 19.73 -1.92 13.33
C GLY A 224 18.66 -2.80 12.68
N LEU A 225 18.41 -2.65 11.38
CA LEU A 225 17.44 -3.47 10.64
C LEU A 225 17.62 -4.98 10.84
N ILE A 226 18.88 -5.45 10.97
CA ILE A 226 19.15 -6.88 11.14
C ILE A 226 18.49 -7.43 12.41
N LYS A 227 18.57 -6.69 13.52
CA LYS A 227 17.94 -7.10 14.79
C LYS A 227 16.41 -7.13 14.69
N GLU A 228 15.81 -6.15 13.99
CA GLU A 228 14.37 -6.13 13.76
C GLU A 228 13.95 -7.29 12.83
N ALA A 229 14.72 -7.55 11.77
CA ALA A 229 14.48 -8.66 10.86
C ALA A 229 14.63 -10.05 11.53
N GLU A 230 15.59 -10.19 12.46
CA GLU A 230 15.74 -11.41 13.25
C GLU A 230 14.54 -11.66 14.15
N HIS A 231 14.01 -10.61 14.79
CA HIS A 231 12.78 -10.71 15.57
C HIS A 231 11.60 -11.20 14.72
N VAL A 232 11.44 -10.68 13.48
CA VAL A 232 10.42 -11.14 12.53
C VAL A 232 10.66 -12.59 12.12
N TRP A 233 11.91 -12.99 11.85
CA TRP A 233 12.25 -14.36 11.48
C TRP A 233 11.95 -15.37 12.60
N GLN A 234 12.28 -15.04 13.84
CA GLN A 234 12.01 -15.89 15.02
C GLN A 234 10.49 -16.09 15.23
N ASN A 235 9.69 -15.11 14.86
CA ASN A 235 8.23 -15.13 15.03
C ASN A 235 7.46 -15.36 13.72
N ARG A 236 8.11 -15.82 12.64
CA ARG A 236 7.54 -15.85 11.28
C ARG A 236 6.27 -16.69 11.14
N GLU A 237 6.06 -17.69 11.99
CA GLU A 237 4.86 -18.52 11.99
C GLU A 237 3.64 -17.75 12.49
N SER A 238 3.82 -16.83 13.42
CA SER A 238 2.76 -15.97 13.95
C SER A 238 2.65 -14.64 13.18
N PHE A 239 3.78 -14.07 12.73
CA PHE A 239 3.85 -12.81 11.99
C PHE A 239 3.67 -13.00 10.48
N ARG A 240 2.66 -13.76 10.07
CA ARG A 240 2.48 -14.23 8.69
C ARG A 240 2.56 -13.12 7.64
N THR A 241 1.94 -11.97 7.90
CA THR A 241 1.97 -10.82 6.98
C THR A 241 3.31 -10.11 7.02
N ALA A 242 3.83 -9.81 8.20
CA ALA A 242 5.11 -9.13 8.38
C ALA A 242 6.29 -9.95 7.85
N ALA A 243 6.26 -11.27 8.03
CA ALA A 243 7.28 -12.19 7.51
C ALA A 243 7.38 -12.18 5.97
N GLN A 244 6.35 -11.72 5.25
CA GLN A 244 6.38 -11.57 3.80
C GLN A 244 6.77 -10.16 3.34
N ALA A 245 6.94 -9.22 4.26
CA ALA A 245 7.28 -7.85 3.92
C ALA A 245 8.71 -7.73 3.38
N ILE A 246 8.90 -6.77 2.49
CA ILE A 246 10.23 -6.34 2.03
C ILE A 246 10.91 -5.64 3.21
N GLY A 247 12.17 -6.02 3.46
CA GLY A 247 12.92 -5.53 4.61
C GLY A 247 13.21 -6.63 5.63
N TYR A 248 12.45 -7.72 5.63
CA TYR A 248 12.63 -8.81 6.59
C TYR A 248 12.96 -10.14 5.91
N LYS A 249 12.11 -10.63 5.02
CA LYS A 249 12.26 -11.94 4.39
C LYS A 249 13.57 -12.12 3.61
N GLU A 250 14.13 -11.03 3.11
CA GLU A 250 15.40 -11.06 2.38
C GLU A 250 16.57 -11.48 3.27
N PHE A 251 16.44 -11.33 4.62
CA PHE A 251 17.46 -11.74 5.59
C PHE A 251 17.24 -13.13 6.18
N PHE A 252 16.15 -13.82 5.88
CA PHE A 252 15.90 -15.18 6.38
C PHE A 252 17.02 -16.15 6.01
N PRO A 253 17.55 -16.16 4.76
CA PRO A 253 18.69 -17.00 4.42
C PRO A 253 19.98 -16.70 5.23
N TYR A 254 20.16 -15.48 5.70
CA TYR A 254 21.27 -15.12 6.57
C TYR A 254 21.11 -15.77 7.96
N PHE A 255 19.94 -15.69 8.57
CA PHE A 255 19.66 -16.33 9.86
C PHE A 255 19.67 -17.86 9.78
N GLU A 256 19.33 -18.42 8.63
CA GLU A 256 19.40 -19.84 8.32
C GLU A 256 20.81 -20.30 7.88
N GLN A 257 21.79 -19.39 7.88
CA GLN A 257 23.20 -19.63 7.48
C GLN A 257 23.35 -20.19 6.05
N THR A 258 22.41 -19.88 5.16
CA THR A 258 22.41 -20.32 3.75
C THR A 258 22.88 -19.24 2.79
N ALA A 259 23.01 -17.97 3.23
CA ALA A 259 23.56 -16.87 2.46
C ALA A 259 24.28 -15.84 3.33
N PRO A 260 25.35 -15.17 2.84
CA PRO A 260 26.01 -14.10 3.55
C PRO A 260 25.14 -12.83 3.60
N LEU A 261 25.41 -11.96 4.59
CA LEU A 261 24.67 -10.71 4.84
C LEU A 261 24.67 -9.79 3.61
N GLU A 262 25.79 -9.68 2.92
CA GLU A 262 25.95 -8.85 1.73
C GLU A 262 25.00 -9.27 0.62
N ALA A 263 24.85 -10.57 0.38
CA ALA A 263 23.91 -11.09 -0.63
C ALA A 263 22.45 -10.81 -0.26
N CYS A 264 22.11 -10.89 1.02
CA CYS A 264 20.77 -10.56 1.54
C CYS A 264 20.49 -9.05 1.39
N THR A 265 21.48 -8.21 1.67
CA THR A 265 21.39 -6.75 1.50
C THR A 265 21.16 -6.37 0.04
N GLU A 266 21.90 -6.95 -0.90
CA GLU A 266 21.67 -6.70 -2.33
C GLU A 266 20.31 -7.17 -2.80
N LYS A 267 19.82 -8.31 -2.29
CA LYS A 267 18.44 -8.76 -2.52
C LYS A 267 17.41 -7.75 -2.01
N LEU A 268 17.62 -7.18 -0.82
CA LEU A 268 16.71 -6.16 -0.28
C LEU A 268 16.70 -4.89 -1.14
N LYS A 269 17.88 -4.37 -1.57
CA LYS A 269 17.98 -3.24 -2.49
C LYS A 269 17.21 -3.52 -3.77
N GLN A 270 17.43 -4.70 -4.37
CA GLN A 270 16.74 -5.12 -5.60
C GLN A 270 15.21 -5.25 -5.40
N ALA A 271 14.76 -5.86 -4.30
CA ALA A 271 13.34 -6.02 -3.97
C ALA A 271 12.66 -4.65 -3.77
N SER A 272 13.35 -3.70 -3.12
CA SER A 272 12.89 -2.33 -2.91
C SER A 272 12.77 -1.54 -4.23
N ARG A 273 13.76 -1.68 -5.14
CA ARG A 273 13.68 -1.09 -6.49
C ARG A 273 12.51 -1.67 -7.30
N ASN A 274 12.29 -2.98 -7.21
CA ASN A 274 11.17 -3.64 -7.88
C ASN A 274 9.82 -3.23 -7.27
N TYR A 275 9.78 -3.00 -5.95
CA TYR A 275 8.59 -2.48 -5.29
C TYR A 275 8.26 -1.06 -5.75
N ALA A 276 9.25 -0.18 -5.82
CA ALA A 276 9.09 1.16 -6.35
C ALA A 276 8.54 1.17 -7.80
N LYS A 277 9.00 0.26 -8.66
CA LYS A 277 8.44 0.08 -10.01
C LYS A 277 6.97 -0.28 -9.97
N ARG A 278 6.57 -1.22 -9.10
CA ARG A 278 5.16 -1.63 -8.95
C ARG A 278 4.29 -0.50 -8.44
N GLN A 279 4.79 0.29 -7.47
CA GLN A 279 4.09 1.48 -6.97
C GLN A 279 3.84 2.50 -8.08
N LEU A 280 4.88 2.85 -8.87
CA LEU A 280 4.75 3.76 -10.00
C LEU A 280 3.77 3.25 -11.06
N THR A 281 3.88 1.97 -11.41
CA THR A 281 2.94 1.37 -12.36
C THR A 281 1.50 1.49 -11.86
N TRP A 282 1.25 1.23 -10.57
CA TRP A 282 -0.08 1.38 -9.98
C TRP A 282 -0.60 2.80 -10.08
N PHE A 283 0.17 3.77 -9.58
CA PHE A 283 -0.28 5.16 -9.54
C PHE A 283 -0.39 5.81 -10.93
N ARG A 284 0.39 5.35 -11.92
CA ARG A 284 0.25 5.80 -13.31
C ARG A 284 -1.04 5.31 -13.99
N HIS A 285 -1.64 4.24 -13.48
CA HIS A 285 -2.94 3.75 -13.94
C HIS A 285 -4.12 4.33 -13.12
N MET A 286 -3.85 5.15 -12.12
CA MET A 286 -4.90 5.85 -11.39
C MET A 286 -5.21 7.18 -12.10
N ASP A 287 -6.51 7.44 -12.29
CA ASP A 287 -6.96 8.70 -12.91
C ASP A 287 -6.72 9.90 -11.99
N GLY A 288 -6.38 11.03 -12.59
CA GLY A 288 -6.32 12.33 -11.90
C GLY A 288 -5.09 12.53 -11.01
N VAL A 289 -4.06 11.71 -11.12
CA VAL A 289 -2.78 11.95 -10.42
C VAL A 289 -2.04 13.13 -11.04
N VAL A 290 -1.79 14.15 -10.24
CA VAL A 290 -0.95 15.29 -10.58
C VAL A 290 0.49 14.96 -10.19
N TRP A 291 1.32 14.68 -11.18
CA TRP A 291 2.71 14.30 -10.95
C TRP A 291 3.60 15.51 -10.70
N LEU A 292 4.45 15.41 -9.66
CA LEU A 292 5.44 16.38 -9.26
C LEU A 292 6.84 15.74 -9.32
N ASP A 293 7.81 16.49 -9.82
CA ASP A 293 9.21 16.09 -9.71
C ASP A 293 9.67 16.26 -8.26
N ALA A 294 9.93 15.13 -7.58
CA ALA A 294 10.38 15.12 -6.19
C ALA A 294 11.78 15.74 -5.99
N GLY A 295 12.54 15.97 -7.06
CA GLY A 295 13.85 16.63 -7.05
C GLY A 295 13.79 18.11 -7.36
N ALA A 296 12.66 18.63 -7.81
CA ALA A 296 12.52 20.03 -8.16
C ALA A 296 12.58 20.93 -6.91
N PRO A 297 13.34 22.04 -6.93
CA PRO A 297 13.45 22.95 -5.79
C PRO A 297 12.11 23.55 -5.33
N ASP A 298 11.16 23.68 -6.25
CA ASP A 298 9.82 24.24 -6.02
C ASP A 298 8.72 23.17 -5.84
N ALA A 299 9.09 21.90 -5.68
CA ALA A 299 8.11 20.80 -5.55
C ALA A 299 7.09 21.04 -4.43
N VAL A 300 7.56 21.50 -3.26
CA VAL A 300 6.71 21.82 -2.12
C VAL A 300 5.78 22.99 -2.43
N GLN A 301 6.30 24.09 -2.97
CA GLN A 301 5.52 25.28 -3.34
C GLN A 301 4.47 24.95 -4.39
N THR A 302 4.82 24.12 -5.37
CA THR A 302 3.89 23.65 -6.39
C THR A 302 2.77 22.78 -5.77
N ALA A 303 3.10 21.90 -4.84
CA ALA A 303 2.10 21.10 -4.11
C ALA A 303 1.17 21.99 -3.27
N LEU A 304 1.69 22.98 -2.55
CA LEU A 304 0.91 23.93 -1.76
C LEU A 304 -0.05 24.73 -2.65
N ARG A 305 0.45 25.27 -3.77
CA ARG A 305 -0.37 26.01 -4.73
C ARG A 305 -1.49 25.14 -5.31
N LYS A 306 -1.19 23.91 -5.77
CA LYS A 306 -2.18 22.96 -6.28
C LYS A 306 -3.25 22.61 -5.25
N THR A 307 -2.85 22.44 -4.00
CA THR A 307 -3.77 22.16 -2.90
C THR A 307 -4.67 23.37 -2.60
N SER A 308 -4.11 24.58 -2.58
CA SER A 308 -4.89 25.82 -2.42
C SER A 308 -5.92 26.00 -3.55
N GLU A 309 -5.50 25.82 -4.81
CA GLU A 309 -6.39 25.87 -5.99
C GLU A 309 -7.52 24.82 -5.91
N PHE A 310 -7.20 23.64 -5.40
CA PHE A 310 -8.17 22.56 -5.20
C PHE A 310 -9.19 22.91 -4.10
N LEU A 311 -8.73 23.40 -2.96
CA LEU A 311 -9.62 23.77 -1.85
C LEU A 311 -10.51 24.96 -2.16
N ALA A 312 -10.03 25.92 -2.96
CA ALA A 312 -10.80 27.10 -3.38
C ALA A 312 -11.98 26.80 -4.34
N LYS A 313 -12.00 25.65 -4.98
CA LYS A 313 -13.04 25.24 -5.96
C LYS A 313 -14.24 24.54 -5.31
N GLY A 314 -14.24 24.34 -4.04
CA GLY A 314 -15.31 23.72 -3.26
C GLY A 314 -15.85 24.64 -2.25
#